data_4a0f5be13292d63ed717ce546ad1ef27
#
_entry.id   4a0f5be13292d63ed717ce546ad1ef27
#
_cell.length_a   1.000
_cell.length_b   1.000
_cell.length_c   1.000
_cell.angle_alpha   90.00
_cell.angle_beta   90.00
_cell.angle_gamma   90.00
#
_symmetry.space_group_name_H-M   'P 1'
#
loop_
_entity.id
_entity.type
_entity.pdbx_description
1 polymer ?
#
loop_
_entity_poly.entity_id
_entity_poly.type
_entity_poly.pdbx_seq_one_letter_code
_entity_poly.pdbx_strand_id
1 'polypeptide(L)'
;MPHVDGVQHRYAEVDGLRMHYAEAGAGDPLVLQHGWPQHWFMWRHLIGPLSERFRVICPDLRGHGWSAAPRSGYLKSQLAADLVGLLDALGIERTRYVGHDWGAFAGFIAVLQNPERFERFMPLSIPPPWPSPGAISPRTLLTAWYQLVLGGPVIGRLSIRFGFPRMLLQAARKAGTFSDEELRVYEDAVKRPDYANATVQMYRTFLLHELRPLAAGEFNRYRLTVPTRLLIGQSDPLGASVTESWREHADDMDVERVPGASHFLPEEKPEVVLDRALAFLP
;
A
#
# COMPACT_ATOMS: atom_id res chain seq x y z
N MET A 1 -12.97 16.20 -1.40
CA MET A 1 -11.75 15.54 -1.82
C MET A 1 -10.67 16.60 -2.01
N PRO A 2 -9.41 16.35 -1.67
CA PRO A 2 -8.34 17.31 -1.97
C PRO A 2 -8.22 17.49 -3.50
N HIS A 3 -7.83 18.68 -3.92
CA HIS A 3 -7.67 19.03 -5.34
C HIS A 3 -6.21 18.78 -5.77
N VAL A 4 -6.03 18.18 -6.94
CA VAL A 4 -4.75 18.05 -7.64
C VAL A 4 -5.02 18.34 -9.13
N ASP A 5 -4.25 19.23 -9.71
CA ASP A 5 -4.43 19.65 -11.10
C ASP A 5 -4.35 18.46 -12.06
N GLY A 6 -5.26 18.42 -13.04
CA GLY A 6 -5.34 17.36 -14.05
C GLY A 6 -5.93 16.03 -13.55
N VAL A 7 -6.25 15.88 -12.26
CA VAL A 7 -6.83 14.68 -11.70
C VAL A 7 -8.35 14.69 -11.79
N GLN A 8 -8.91 13.58 -12.26
CA GLN A 8 -10.34 13.32 -12.28
C GLN A 8 -10.68 12.23 -11.25
N HIS A 9 -11.79 12.41 -10.53
CA HIS A 9 -12.31 11.43 -9.57
C HIS A 9 -13.40 10.59 -10.19
N ARG A 10 -13.25 9.28 -10.10
CA ARG A 10 -14.15 8.30 -10.69
C ARG A 10 -14.49 7.19 -9.68
N TYR A 11 -15.49 6.39 -10.04
CA TYR A 11 -15.91 5.22 -9.28
C TYR A 11 -16.09 4.03 -10.22
N ALA A 12 -15.73 2.85 -9.73
CA ALA A 12 -16.02 1.57 -10.37
C ALA A 12 -16.76 0.66 -9.38
N GLU A 13 -17.62 -0.21 -9.90
CA GLU A 13 -18.24 -1.29 -9.13
C GLU A 13 -17.39 -2.54 -9.28
N VAL A 14 -16.85 -3.05 -8.18
CA VAL A 14 -15.97 -4.21 -8.12
C VAL A 14 -16.58 -5.23 -7.16
N ASP A 15 -17.20 -6.27 -7.67
CA ASP A 15 -17.85 -7.32 -6.86
C ASP A 15 -18.80 -6.77 -5.77
N GLY A 16 -19.60 -5.76 -6.13
CA GLY A 16 -20.50 -5.08 -5.20
C GLY A 16 -19.85 -4.07 -4.27
N LEU A 17 -18.56 -3.81 -4.46
CA LEU A 17 -17.83 -2.75 -3.79
C LEU A 17 -17.72 -1.52 -4.70
N ARG A 18 -18.27 -0.39 -4.28
CA ARG A 18 -18.05 0.88 -4.95
C ARG A 18 -16.66 1.41 -4.61
N MET A 19 -15.72 1.27 -5.53
CA MET A 19 -14.35 1.75 -5.39
C MET A 19 -14.17 3.12 -6.04
N HIS A 20 -13.58 4.03 -5.27
CA HIS A 20 -13.10 5.31 -5.79
C HIS A 20 -11.70 5.17 -6.36
N TYR A 21 -11.41 5.89 -7.44
CA TYR A 21 -10.06 6.11 -7.94
C TYR A 21 -9.89 7.51 -8.48
N ALA A 22 -8.69 8.05 -8.31
CA ALA A 22 -8.24 9.26 -8.96
C ALA A 22 -7.50 8.87 -10.24
N GLU A 23 -7.75 9.58 -11.34
CA GLU A 23 -7.21 9.27 -12.66
C GLU A 23 -6.63 10.51 -13.33
N ALA A 24 -5.48 10.36 -13.98
CA ALA A 24 -4.87 11.43 -14.79
C ALA A 24 -4.08 10.84 -15.96
N GLY A 25 -3.94 11.60 -17.04
CA GLY A 25 -3.18 11.22 -18.22
C GLY A 25 -3.90 10.22 -19.14
N ALA A 26 -3.15 9.69 -20.08
CA ALA A 26 -3.59 8.72 -21.09
C ALA A 26 -2.42 7.81 -21.48
N GLY A 27 -2.71 6.70 -22.17
CA GLY A 27 -1.69 5.73 -22.59
C GLY A 27 -1.77 4.44 -21.78
N ASP A 28 -0.63 3.78 -21.60
CA ASP A 28 -0.55 2.50 -20.88
C ASP A 28 -0.95 2.67 -19.40
N PRO A 29 -1.71 1.73 -18.84
CA PRO A 29 -2.18 1.83 -17.48
C PRO A 29 -1.05 1.67 -16.45
N LEU A 30 -1.05 2.56 -15.45
CA LEU A 30 -0.19 2.51 -14.28
C LEU A 30 -1.05 2.68 -13.02
N VAL A 31 -1.10 1.66 -12.18
CA VAL A 31 -1.82 1.71 -10.91
C VAL A 31 -0.88 2.09 -9.78
N LEU A 32 -1.26 3.11 -8.99
CA LEU A 32 -0.56 3.57 -7.79
C LEU A 32 -1.44 3.33 -6.56
N GLN A 33 -1.14 2.29 -5.77
CA GLN A 33 -1.97 1.86 -4.64
C GLN A 33 -1.37 2.28 -3.31
N HIS A 34 -2.13 3.05 -2.54
CA HIS A 34 -1.75 3.50 -1.20
C HIS A 34 -1.82 2.41 -0.13
N GLY A 35 -1.28 2.72 1.06
CA GLY A 35 -1.46 1.96 2.30
C GLY A 35 -2.14 2.76 3.41
N TRP A 36 -2.12 2.23 4.63
CA TRP A 36 -2.70 2.87 5.79
C TRP A 36 -1.72 3.90 6.43
N PRO A 37 -2.18 5.05 6.92
CA PRO A 37 -3.55 5.56 6.99
C PRO A 37 -3.91 6.49 5.83
N GLN A 38 -3.23 6.36 4.72
CA GLN A 38 -3.33 7.26 3.58
C GLN A 38 -4.43 6.83 2.58
N HIS A 39 -4.54 7.56 1.49
CA HIS A 39 -5.41 7.32 0.35
C HIS A 39 -4.76 7.89 -0.93
N TRP A 40 -5.44 7.88 -2.06
CA TRP A 40 -4.92 8.30 -3.37
C TRP A 40 -4.05 9.59 -3.32
N PHE A 41 -4.33 10.51 -2.42
CA PHE A 41 -3.66 11.82 -2.32
C PHE A 41 -2.17 11.74 -1.97
N MET A 42 -1.71 10.62 -1.41
CA MET A 42 -0.28 10.41 -1.16
C MET A 42 0.56 10.45 -2.45
N TRP A 43 -0.08 10.19 -3.59
CA TRP A 43 0.56 10.17 -4.91
C TRP A 43 0.59 11.53 -5.60
N ARG A 44 0.07 12.61 -4.97
CA ARG A 44 -0.10 13.94 -5.57
C ARG A 44 1.16 14.50 -6.24
N HIS A 45 2.34 14.20 -5.70
CA HIS A 45 3.62 14.65 -6.27
C HIS A 45 4.07 13.81 -7.47
N LEU A 46 3.54 12.61 -7.65
CA LEU A 46 3.91 11.68 -8.71
C LEU A 46 2.90 11.68 -9.86
N ILE A 47 1.62 11.96 -9.59
CA ILE A 47 0.54 11.86 -10.59
C ILE A 47 0.85 12.73 -11.81
N GLY A 48 1.14 14.01 -11.62
CA GLY A 48 1.41 14.94 -12.74
C GLY A 48 2.53 14.44 -13.68
N PRO A 49 3.76 14.27 -13.17
CA PRO A 49 4.88 13.81 -14.01
C PRO A 49 4.67 12.43 -14.65
N LEU A 50 4.03 11.47 -13.95
CA LEU A 50 3.74 10.16 -14.50
C LEU A 50 2.63 10.19 -15.54
N SER A 51 1.65 11.10 -15.41
CA SER A 51 0.55 11.26 -16.35
C SER A 51 0.96 11.79 -17.72
N GLU A 52 2.17 12.30 -17.86
CA GLU A 52 2.75 12.66 -19.15
C GLU A 52 3.03 11.44 -20.04
N ARG A 53 3.14 10.24 -19.44
CA ARG A 53 3.49 8.98 -20.13
C ARG A 53 2.48 7.86 -19.95
N PHE A 54 1.72 7.89 -18.86
CA PHE A 54 0.84 6.81 -18.45
C PHE A 54 -0.59 7.29 -18.20
N ARG A 55 -1.54 6.40 -18.36
CA ARG A 55 -2.84 6.54 -17.72
C ARG A 55 -2.69 6.13 -16.25
N VAL A 56 -2.48 7.11 -15.38
CA VAL A 56 -2.26 6.91 -13.94
C VAL A 56 -3.59 6.72 -13.24
N ILE A 57 -3.72 5.63 -12.49
CA ILE A 57 -4.92 5.24 -11.75
C ILE A 57 -4.52 5.05 -10.29
N CYS A 58 -5.08 5.86 -9.39
CA CYS A 58 -4.80 5.83 -7.96
C CYS A 58 -6.06 5.41 -7.20
N PRO A 59 -6.35 4.11 -7.05
CA PRO A 59 -7.53 3.65 -6.34
C PRO A 59 -7.39 3.85 -4.83
N ASP A 60 -8.53 4.07 -4.17
CA ASP A 60 -8.64 3.96 -2.72
C ASP A 60 -8.97 2.51 -2.34
N LEU A 61 -8.22 1.93 -1.43
CA LEU A 61 -8.52 0.63 -0.85
C LEU A 61 -9.92 0.62 -0.21
N ARG A 62 -10.57 -0.55 -0.16
CA ARG A 62 -11.81 -0.70 0.62
C ARG A 62 -11.64 -0.13 2.02
N GLY A 63 -12.61 0.67 2.46
CA GLY A 63 -12.56 1.30 3.76
C GLY A 63 -11.54 2.43 3.92
N HIS A 64 -11.04 2.98 2.81
CA HIS A 64 -10.14 4.13 2.79
C HIS A 64 -10.64 5.19 1.82
N GLY A 65 -10.15 6.40 1.99
CA GLY A 65 -10.43 7.52 1.10
C GLY A 65 -11.92 7.73 0.85
N TRP A 66 -12.37 7.44 -0.36
CA TRP A 66 -13.75 7.57 -0.81
C TRP A 66 -14.35 6.26 -1.33
N SER A 67 -13.63 5.15 -1.21
CA SER A 67 -14.15 3.81 -1.47
C SER A 67 -15.12 3.38 -0.37
N ALA A 68 -16.06 2.50 -0.69
CA ALA A 68 -16.99 1.95 0.29
C ALA A 68 -16.26 1.23 1.43
N ALA A 69 -16.83 1.29 2.63
CA ALA A 69 -16.29 0.69 3.85
C ALA A 69 -17.23 -0.44 4.34
N PRO A 70 -17.19 -1.63 3.74
CA PRO A 70 -17.99 -2.77 4.16
C PRO A 70 -17.63 -3.20 5.59
N ARG A 71 -18.54 -3.91 6.26
CA ARG A 71 -18.33 -4.37 7.64
C ARG A 71 -17.28 -5.49 7.76
N SER A 72 -16.95 -6.18 6.67
CA SER A 72 -16.03 -7.32 6.62
C SER A 72 -15.30 -7.40 5.28
N GLY A 73 -14.43 -8.41 5.09
CA GLY A 73 -13.69 -8.61 3.85
C GLY A 73 -12.36 -7.84 3.81
N TYR A 74 -11.63 -7.79 4.93
CA TYR A 74 -10.37 -7.05 5.05
C TYR A 74 -9.12 -7.96 5.08
N LEU A 75 -9.24 -9.21 4.63
CA LEU A 75 -8.07 -10.04 4.34
C LEU A 75 -7.26 -9.42 3.20
N LYS A 76 -5.94 -9.55 3.21
CA LYS A 76 -5.08 -8.96 2.16
C LYS A 76 -5.27 -9.66 0.81
N SER A 77 -5.69 -10.93 0.83
CA SER A 77 -6.16 -11.62 -0.37
C SER A 77 -7.41 -10.98 -0.98
N GLN A 78 -8.31 -10.42 -0.16
CA GLN A 78 -9.47 -9.68 -0.66
C GLN A 78 -9.05 -8.31 -1.23
N LEU A 79 -8.07 -7.61 -0.61
CA LEU A 79 -7.53 -6.38 -1.18
C LEU A 79 -6.86 -6.64 -2.55
N ALA A 80 -6.18 -7.78 -2.67
CA ALA A 80 -5.61 -8.23 -3.96
C ALA A 80 -6.70 -8.55 -5.00
N ALA A 81 -7.78 -9.22 -4.59
CA ALA A 81 -8.92 -9.48 -5.46
C ALA A 81 -9.62 -8.18 -5.91
N ASP A 82 -9.76 -7.19 -5.03
CA ASP A 82 -10.31 -5.87 -5.38
C ASP A 82 -9.46 -5.17 -6.44
N LEU A 83 -8.12 -5.28 -6.35
CA LEU A 83 -7.22 -4.73 -7.37
C LEU A 83 -7.45 -5.39 -8.72
N VAL A 84 -7.50 -6.72 -8.79
CA VAL A 84 -7.74 -7.46 -10.04
C VAL A 84 -9.14 -7.15 -10.57
N GLY A 85 -10.15 -7.15 -9.72
CA GLY A 85 -11.53 -6.79 -10.09
C GLY A 85 -11.66 -5.35 -10.58
N LEU A 86 -10.85 -4.41 -10.05
CA LEU A 86 -10.80 -3.05 -10.58
C LEU A 86 -10.21 -3.04 -12.00
N LEU A 87 -9.14 -3.79 -12.27
CA LEU A 87 -8.59 -3.92 -13.61
C LEU A 87 -9.64 -4.46 -14.59
N ASP A 88 -10.42 -5.48 -14.19
CA ASP A 88 -11.50 -6.05 -15.00
C ASP A 88 -12.60 -5.02 -15.25
N ALA A 89 -13.06 -4.30 -14.22
CA ALA A 89 -14.09 -3.28 -14.34
C ALA A 89 -13.68 -2.11 -15.26
N LEU A 90 -12.37 -1.84 -15.36
CA LEU A 90 -11.81 -0.79 -16.23
C LEU A 90 -11.39 -1.32 -17.63
N GLY A 91 -11.56 -2.61 -17.92
CA GLY A 91 -11.14 -3.23 -19.17
C GLY A 91 -9.62 -3.26 -19.36
N ILE A 92 -8.86 -3.32 -18.27
CA ILE A 92 -7.39 -3.32 -18.28
C ILE A 92 -6.91 -4.77 -18.23
N GLU A 93 -6.34 -5.26 -19.31
CA GLU A 93 -5.79 -6.63 -19.38
C GLU A 93 -4.48 -6.74 -18.58
N ARG A 94 -3.58 -5.77 -18.75
CA ARG A 94 -2.28 -5.73 -18.07
C ARG A 94 -1.95 -4.31 -17.61
N THR A 95 -1.23 -4.21 -16.51
CA THR A 95 -0.83 -2.92 -15.93
C THR A 95 0.57 -2.97 -15.33
N ARG A 96 1.19 -1.82 -15.17
CA ARG A 96 2.31 -1.60 -14.25
C ARG A 96 1.75 -1.25 -12.88
N TYR A 97 2.39 -1.69 -11.83
CA TYR A 97 1.85 -1.52 -10.50
C TYR A 97 2.90 -0.99 -9.52
N VAL A 98 2.56 0.10 -8.84
CA VAL A 98 3.31 0.63 -7.70
C VAL A 98 2.40 0.56 -6.47
N GLY A 99 2.87 -0.06 -5.42
CA GLY A 99 2.12 -0.15 -4.16
C GLY A 99 2.94 0.36 -2.98
N HIS A 100 2.28 0.91 -1.97
CA HIS A 100 2.91 1.31 -0.72
C HIS A 100 2.22 0.62 0.46
N ASP A 101 3.01 0.14 1.45
CA ASP A 101 2.51 -0.46 2.69
C ASP A 101 1.49 -1.59 2.43
N TRP A 102 0.26 -1.55 2.95
CA TRP A 102 -0.78 -2.55 2.68
C TRP A 102 -1.15 -2.67 1.20
N GLY A 103 -1.08 -1.57 0.43
CA GLY A 103 -1.23 -1.62 -1.02
C GLY A 103 -0.13 -2.44 -1.68
N ALA A 104 1.12 -2.32 -1.23
CA ALA A 104 2.22 -3.13 -1.73
C ALA A 104 2.09 -4.60 -1.31
N PHE A 105 1.63 -4.88 -0.09
CA PHE A 105 1.42 -6.27 0.35
C PHE A 105 0.28 -6.95 -0.42
N ALA A 106 -0.84 -6.26 -0.64
CA ALA A 106 -1.89 -6.73 -1.53
C ALA A 106 -1.37 -6.91 -2.97
N GLY A 107 -0.50 -6.00 -3.43
CA GLY A 107 0.20 -6.10 -4.71
C GLY A 107 1.03 -7.37 -4.84
N PHE A 108 1.82 -7.74 -3.84
CA PHE A 108 2.54 -9.02 -3.84
C PHE A 108 1.57 -10.20 -4.04
N ILE A 109 0.46 -10.23 -3.31
CA ILE A 109 -0.52 -11.31 -3.43
C ILE A 109 -1.13 -11.33 -4.85
N ALA A 110 -1.56 -10.17 -5.37
CA ALA A 110 -2.14 -10.06 -6.69
C ALA A 110 -1.17 -10.51 -7.80
N VAL A 111 0.08 -10.03 -7.74
CA VAL A 111 1.13 -10.36 -8.72
C VAL A 111 1.53 -11.83 -8.66
N LEU A 112 1.60 -12.43 -7.47
CA LEU A 112 1.92 -13.84 -7.29
C LEU A 112 0.80 -14.77 -7.78
N GLN A 113 -0.46 -14.34 -7.69
CA GLN A 113 -1.62 -15.14 -8.08
C GLN A 113 -2.05 -14.92 -9.52
N ASN A 114 -1.74 -13.78 -10.12
CA ASN A 114 -2.14 -13.37 -11.46
C ASN A 114 -0.98 -12.67 -12.20
N PRO A 115 0.19 -13.32 -12.36
CA PRO A 115 1.37 -12.66 -12.92
C PRO A 115 1.16 -12.11 -14.33
N GLU A 116 0.28 -12.72 -15.12
CA GLU A 116 -0.06 -12.30 -16.49
C GLU A 116 -0.74 -10.92 -16.54
N ARG A 117 -1.32 -10.45 -15.42
CA ARG A 117 -1.98 -9.14 -15.32
C ARG A 117 -1.01 -7.99 -15.07
N PHE A 118 0.27 -8.28 -14.81
CA PHE A 118 1.27 -7.28 -14.41
C PHE A 118 2.51 -7.32 -15.30
N GLU A 119 2.96 -6.16 -15.75
CA GLU A 119 4.18 -6.02 -16.56
C GLU A 119 5.40 -5.74 -15.69
N ARG A 120 5.23 -4.88 -14.69
CA ARG A 120 6.24 -4.44 -13.73
C ARG A 120 5.60 -4.25 -12.36
N PHE A 121 6.34 -4.52 -11.31
CA PHE A 121 5.90 -4.31 -9.95
C PHE A 121 6.92 -3.53 -9.13
N MET A 122 6.49 -2.45 -8.49
CA MET A 122 7.36 -1.61 -7.65
C MET A 122 6.73 -1.45 -6.26
N PRO A 123 6.97 -2.41 -5.34
CA PRO A 123 6.55 -2.28 -3.94
C PRO A 123 7.39 -1.26 -3.20
N LEU A 124 6.74 -0.48 -2.33
CA LEU A 124 7.36 0.53 -1.48
C LEU A 124 7.08 0.25 -0.01
N SER A 125 8.12 0.29 0.81
CA SER A 125 8.02 0.26 2.28
C SER A 125 7.24 -0.92 2.85
N ILE A 126 7.46 -2.11 2.28
CA ILE A 126 6.88 -3.38 2.76
C ILE A 126 7.90 -4.51 2.56
N PRO A 127 8.08 -5.41 3.53
CA PRO A 127 8.88 -6.60 3.29
C PRO A 127 8.17 -7.58 2.34
N PRO A 128 8.94 -8.31 1.49
CA PRO A 128 8.39 -9.38 0.67
C PRO A 128 7.71 -10.47 1.53
N PRO A 129 6.73 -11.21 1.00
CA PRO A 129 5.95 -12.18 1.77
C PRO A 129 6.69 -13.50 2.09
N TRP A 130 8.01 -13.49 2.09
CA TRP A 130 8.89 -14.62 2.43
C TRP A 130 9.78 -14.26 3.62
N PRO A 131 9.22 -14.27 4.87
CA PRO A 131 10.01 -13.96 6.05
C PRO A 131 11.06 -15.05 6.30
N SER A 132 12.29 -14.65 6.61
CA SER A 132 13.31 -15.60 7.07
C SER A 132 12.89 -16.28 8.37
N PRO A 133 13.34 -17.51 8.64
CA PRO A 133 13.14 -18.15 9.93
C PRO A 133 13.57 -17.23 11.08
N GLY A 134 12.68 -17.00 12.04
CA GLY A 134 12.91 -16.09 13.16
C GLY A 134 12.75 -14.58 12.87
N ALA A 135 12.36 -14.18 11.67
CA ALA A 135 12.07 -12.78 11.34
C ALA A 135 10.93 -12.19 12.20
N ILE A 136 9.98 -13.04 12.62
CA ILE A 136 8.97 -12.67 13.62
C ILE A 136 9.57 -12.90 15.00
N SER A 137 10.37 -11.95 15.44
CA SER A 137 11.03 -11.95 16.76
C SER A 137 10.26 -11.08 17.75
N PRO A 138 10.50 -11.20 19.06
CA PRO A 138 9.95 -10.26 20.06
C PRO A 138 10.26 -8.80 19.73
N ARG A 139 11.41 -8.52 19.12
CA ARG A 139 11.80 -7.17 18.67
C ARG A 139 10.92 -6.68 17.53
N THR A 140 10.61 -7.53 16.56
CA THR A 140 9.71 -7.21 15.44
C THR A 140 8.29 -6.97 15.94
N LEU A 141 7.81 -7.76 16.91
CA LEU A 141 6.52 -7.55 17.57
C LEU A 141 6.49 -6.23 18.35
N LEU A 142 7.62 -5.83 18.94
CA LEU A 142 7.73 -4.53 19.62
C LEU A 142 7.65 -3.35 18.63
N THR A 143 8.21 -3.45 17.44
CA THR A 143 8.06 -2.42 16.40
C THR A 143 6.65 -2.38 15.81
N ALA A 144 5.95 -3.50 15.82
CA ALA A 144 4.59 -3.66 15.32
C ALA A 144 3.48 -3.49 16.40
N TRP A 145 3.84 -3.01 17.62
CA TRP A 145 2.90 -2.85 18.75
C TRP A 145 1.62 -2.08 18.39
N TYR A 146 1.74 -1.08 17.51
CA TYR A 146 0.61 -0.27 17.06
C TYR A 146 -0.46 -1.10 16.33
N GLN A 147 -0.09 -2.21 15.71
CA GLN A 147 -1.03 -3.13 15.06
C GLN A 147 -1.95 -3.80 16.07
N LEU A 148 -1.44 -4.12 17.28
CA LEU A 148 -2.25 -4.66 18.37
C LEU A 148 -3.27 -3.63 18.88
N VAL A 149 -2.87 -2.37 18.96
CA VAL A 149 -3.79 -1.27 19.32
C VAL A 149 -4.87 -1.11 18.24
N LEU A 150 -4.46 -0.98 16.96
CA LEU A 150 -5.39 -0.78 15.84
C LEU A 150 -6.31 -1.99 15.62
N GLY A 151 -5.83 -3.23 15.81
CA GLY A 151 -6.64 -4.46 15.70
C GLY A 151 -7.60 -4.70 16.86
N GLY A 152 -7.51 -3.95 17.95
CA GLY A 152 -8.41 -4.03 19.09
C GLY A 152 -9.79 -3.44 18.79
N PRO A 153 -10.92 -4.17 18.95
CA PRO A 153 -12.23 -3.72 18.49
C PRO A 153 -12.72 -2.42 19.11
N VAL A 154 -12.38 -2.15 20.34
CA VAL A 154 -12.75 -0.93 21.08
C VAL A 154 -11.59 0.05 21.07
N ILE A 155 -10.41 -0.40 21.52
CA ILE A 155 -9.22 0.46 21.64
C ILE A 155 -8.78 1.01 20.27
N GLY A 156 -8.88 0.23 19.20
CA GLY A 156 -8.54 0.67 17.85
C GLY A 156 -9.42 1.83 17.40
N ARG A 157 -10.75 1.73 17.54
CA ARG A 157 -11.65 2.84 17.19
C ARG A 157 -11.42 4.08 18.05
N LEU A 158 -11.17 3.88 19.34
CA LEU A 158 -10.88 5.01 20.25
C LEU A 158 -9.55 5.67 19.90
N SER A 159 -8.49 4.88 19.66
CA SER A 159 -7.19 5.42 19.28
C SER A 159 -7.26 6.25 17.98
N ILE A 160 -7.99 5.78 16.97
CA ILE A 160 -8.23 6.52 15.72
C ILE A 160 -8.95 7.84 16.00
N ARG A 161 -10.02 7.79 16.80
CA ARG A 161 -10.79 8.99 17.18
C ARG A 161 -9.93 10.04 17.90
N PHE A 162 -8.97 9.60 18.73
CA PHE A 162 -8.09 10.47 19.50
C PHE A 162 -6.75 10.81 18.82
N GLY A 163 -6.64 10.64 17.51
CA GLY A 163 -5.54 11.16 16.70
C GLY A 163 -4.32 10.22 16.59
N PHE A 164 -4.47 8.94 16.92
CA PHE A 164 -3.40 7.96 16.78
C PHE A 164 -2.85 7.85 15.34
N PRO A 165 -3.68 7.91 14.26
CA PRO A 165 -3.16 7.93 12.89
C PRO A 165 -2.23 9.10 12.63
N ARG A 166 -2.59 10.31 13.09
CA ARG A 166 -1.75 11.51 12.99
C ARG A 166 -0.42 11.33 13.75
N MET A 167 -0.48 10.76 14.95
CA MET A 167 0.72 10.47 15.73
C MET A 167 1.65 9.51 14.97
N LEU A 168 1.12 8.43 14.37
CA LEU A 168 1.92 7.48 13.59
C LEU A 168 2.50 8.10 12.33
N LEU A 169 1.72 8.89 11.58
CA LEU A 169 2.22 9.66 10.45
C LEU A 169 3.38 10.58 10.86
N GLN A 170 3.30 11.21 12.03
CA GLN A 170 4.35 12.07 12.55
C GLN A 170 5.58 11.30 13.07
N ALA A 171 5.40 10.12 13.65
CA ALA A 171 6.47 9.31 14.23
C ALA A 171 7.29 8.56 13.17
N ALA A 172 6.65 8.09 12.10
CA ALA A 172 7.27 7.28 11.06
C ALA A 172 7.77 8.10 9.85
N ARG A 173 7.98 9.40 10.03
CA ARG A 173 8.41 10.33 8.98
C ARG A 173 9.69 11.07 9.35
N LYS A 174 10.34 11.65 8.34
CA LYS A 174 11.33 12.71 8.55
C LYS A 174 10.63 14.02 8.93
N ALA A 175 11.24 14.83 9.78
CA ALA A 175 10.67 16.12 10.16
C ALA A 175 10.42 17.01 8.92
N GLY A 176 9.24 17.61 8.83
CA GLY A 176 8.87 18.49 7.72
C GLY A 176 8.23 17.81 6.49
N THR A 177 8.03 16.49 6.51
CA THR A 177 7.41 15.76 5.41
C THR A 177 5.96 16.19 5.14
N PHE A 178 5.17 16.37 6.18
CA PHE A 178 3.76 16.76 6.05
C PHE A 178 3.51 18.13 6.65
N SER A 179 2.72 18.95 5.97
CA SER A 179 2.07 20.11 6.56
C SER A 179 0.93 19.69 7.50
N ASP A 180 0.46 20.61 8.35
CA ASP A 180 -0.69 20.36 9.20
C ASP A 180 -1.99 20.16 8.41
N GLU A 181 -2.09 20.72 7.22
CA GLU A 181 -3.24 20.55 6.32
C GLU A 181 -3.26 19.14 5.73
N GLU A 182 -2.13 18.66 5.23
CA GLU A 182 -2.00 17.30 4.70
C GLU A 182 -2.25 16.24 5.77
N LEU A 183 -1.74 16.44 6.99
CA LEU A 183 -2.06 15.55 8.11
C LEU A 183 -3.55 15.49 8.41
N ARG A 184 -4.26 16.65 8.33
CA ARG A 184 -5.72 16.70 8.51
C ARG A 184 -6.45 15.95 7.41
N VAL A 185 -6.02 16.06 6.15
CA VAL A 185 -6.62 15.34 5.02
C VAL A 185 -6.65 13.82 5.27
N TYR A 186 -5.54 13.25 5.75
CA TYR A 186 -5.47 11.81 6.06
C TYR A 186 -6.26 11.46 7.34
N GLU A 187 -6.12 12.26 8.37
CA GLU A 187 -6.77 12.04 9.67
C GLU A 187 -8.30 12.06 9.55
N ASP A 188 -8.86 13.05 8.87
CA ASP A 188 -10.30 13.20 8.70
C ASP A 188 -10.91 12.05 7.89
N ALA A 189 -10.18 11.52 6.91
CA ALA A 189 -10.61 10.37 6.14
C ALA A 189 -10.81 9.12 7.02
N VAL A 190 -9.84 8.80 7.88
CA VAL A 190 -9.88 7.57 8.70
C VAL A 190 -10.76 7.71 9.95
N LYS A 191 -11.08 8.94 10.41
CA LYS A 191 -11.91 9.18 11.61
C LYS A 191 -13.40 8.89 11.39
N ARG A 192 -13.87 8.82 10.16
CA ARG A 192 -15.27 8.45 9.89
C ARG A 192 -15.56 7.06 10.48
N PRO A 193 -16.71 6.86 11.16
CA PRO A 193 -16.94 5.64 11.95
C PRO A 193 -16.76 4.33 11.18
N ASP A 194 -17.24 4.27 9.93
CA ASP A 194 -17.13 3.08 9.08
C ASP A 194 -15.67 2.83 8.67
N TYR A 195 -14.90 3.88 8.42
CA TYR A 195 -13.48 3.82 8.05
C TYR A 195 -12.58 3.49 9.24
N ALA A 196 -12.92 3.99 10.43
CA ALA A 196 -12.27 3.56 11.66
C ALA A 196 -12.50 2.07 11.91
N ASN A 197 -13.72 1.56 11.66
CA ASN A 197 -14.00 0.14 11.73
C ASN A 197 -13.22 -0.65 10.66
N ALA A 198 -13.14 -0.16 9.42
CA ALA A 198 -12.35 -0.75 8.34
C ALA A 198 -10.88 -0.91 8.74
N THR A 199 -10.27 0.14 9.31
CA THR A 199 -8.92 0.08 9.87
C THR A 199 -8.79 -1.03 10.91
N VAL A 200 -9.71 -1.08 11.89
CA VAL A 200 -9.70 -2.13 12.92
C VAL A 200 -9.77 -3.52 12.28
N GLN A 201 -10.67 -3.71 11.33
CA GLN A 201 -10.82 -5.01 10.64
C GLN A 201 -9.57 -5.38 9.85
N MET A 202 -8.94 -4.45 9.16
CA MET A 202 -7.73 -4.68 8.37
C MET A 202 -6.56 -5.19 9.23
N TYR A 203 -6.31 -4.55 10.38
CA TYR A 203 -5.26 -4.99 11.30
C TYR A 203 -5.65 -6.26 12.06
N ARG A 204 -6.91 -6.37 12.47
CA ARG A 204 -7.42 -7.53 13.18
C ARG A 204 -7.38 -8.81 12.33
N THR A 205 -7.80 -8.75 11.06
CA THR A 205 -7.73 -9.91 10.16
C THR A 205 -6.29 -10.33 9.94
N PHE A 206 -5.37 -9.39 9.77
CA PHE A 206 -3.94 -9.69 9.65
C PHE A 206 -3.42 -10.44 10.88
N LEU A 207 -3.63 -9.89 12.06
CA LEU A 207 -3.12 -10.49 13.30
C LEU A 207 -3.71 -11.87 13.60
N LEU A 208 -5.01 -12.06 13.33
CA LEU A 208 -5.71 -13.30 13.70
C LEU A 208 -5.64 -14.39 12.64
N HIS A 209 -5.56 -14.03 11.36
CA HIS A 209 -5.75 -14.99 10.26
C HIS A 209 -4.58 -15.08 9.29
N GLU A 210 -3.76 -14.02 9.16
CA GLU A 210 -2.75 -13.93 8.10
C GLU A 210 -1.31 -14.00 8.63
N LEU A 211 -1.03 -13.45 9.83
CA LEU A 211 0.32 -13.40 10.38
C LEU A 211 0.94 -14.78 10.59
N ARG A 212 0.18 -15.74 11.14
CA ARG A 212 0.67 -17.11 11.38
C ARG A 212 0.89 -17.88 10.08
N PRO A 213 -0.04 -17.92 9.11
CA PRO A 213 0.21 -18.50 7.79
C PRO A 213 1.42 -17.89 7.08
N LEU A 214 1.54 -16.55 7.08
CA LEU A 214 2.69 -15.85 6.53
C LEU A 214 4.01 -16.33 7.17
N ALA A 215 4.05 -16.38 8.49
CA ALA A 215 5.21 -16.87 9.23
C ALA A 215 5.53 -18.34 8.96
N ALA A 216 4.51 -19.15 8.65
CA ALA A 216 4.66 -20.56 8.29
C ALA A 216 5.04 -20.77 6.81
N GLY A 217 5.26 -19.71 6.04
CA GLY A 217 5.69 -19.79 4.64
C GLY A 217 4.54 -20.06 3.66
N GLU A 218 3.34 -19.53 3.92
CA GLU A 218 2.18 -19.67 3.02
C GLU A 218 2.51 -19.34 1.57
N PHE A 219 3.38 -18.34 1.35
CA PHE A 219 3.76 -17.86 0.02
C PHE A 219 4.95 -18.61 -0.58
N ASN A 220 5.59 -19.55 0.11
CA ASN A 220 6.76 -20.28 -0.40
C ASN A 220 6.45 -21.14 -1.65
N ARG A 221 5.18 -21.47 -1.88
CA ARG A 221 4.71 -22.18 -3.07
C ARG A 221 4.65 -21.32 -4.33
N TYR A 222 4.71 -20.00 -4.19
CA TYR A 222 4.64 -19.06 -5.32
C TYR A 222 6.04 -18.60 -5.72
N ARG A 223 6.19 -18.30 -7.01
CA ARG A 223 7.37 -17.69 -7.58
C ARG A 223 7.01 -16.35 -8.20
N LEU A 224 7.75 -15.31 -7.87
CA LEU A 224 7.60 -13.97 -8.43
C LEU A 224 8.33 -13.91 -9.77
N THR A 225 7.58 -14.01 -10.86
CA THR A 225 8.09 -14.00 -12.25
C THR A 225 8.03 -12.61 -12.87
N VAL A 226 7.24 -11.70 -12.30
CA VAL A 226 7.12 -10.31 -12.76
C VAL A 226 8.34 -9.54 -12.28
N PRO A 227 9.05 -8.82 -13.20
CA PRO A 227 10.16 -7.96 -12.81
C PRO A 227 9.74 -6.98 -11.71
N THR A 228 10.50 -6.96 -10.62
CA THR A 228 10.13 -6.26 -9.39
C THR A 228 11.29 -5.43 -8.86
N ARG A 229 11.01 -4.19 -8.45
CA ARG A 229 11.97 -3.33 -7.74
C ARG A 229 11.36 -2.82 -6.45
N LEU A 230 11.81 -3.34 -5.33
CA LEU A 230 11.39 -2.91 -4.00
C LEU A 230 12.23 -1.72 -3.54
N LEU A 231 11.57 -0.62 -3.20
CA LEU A 231 12.20 0.51 -2.50
C LEU A 231 11.78 0.52 -1.04
N ILE A 232 12.74 0.70 -0.15
CA ILE A 232 12.47 0.84 1.29
C ILE A 232 13.33 1.94 1.89
N GLY A 233 12.76 2.78 2.74
CA GLY A 233 13.53 3.80 3.43
C GLY A 233 14.62 3.19 4.31
N GLN A 234 15.80 3.79 4.33
CA GLN A 234 16.91 3.32 5.16
C GLN A 234 16.57 3.28 6.64
N SER A 235 15.70 4.19 7.09
CA SER A 235 15.21 4.30 8.48
C SER A 235 13.80 3.73 8.67
N ASP A 236 13.25 3.01 7.67
CA ASP A 236 11.94 2.39 7.78
C ASP A 236 11.95 1.31 8.88
N PRO A 237 11.03 1.37 9.86
CA PRO A 237 10.91 0.35 10.90
C PRO A 237 10.73 -1.08 10.36
N LEU A 238 10.12 -1.24 9.16
CA LEU A 238 9.94 -2.52 8.48
C LEU A 238 11.19 -2.98 7.73
N GLY A 239 12.18 -2.09 7.54
CA GLY A 239 13.40 -2.37 6.79
C GLY A 239 14.21 -3.54 7.33
N ALA A 240 14.17 -3.78 8.65
CA ALA A 240 14.82 -4.93 9.28
C ALA A 240 14.19 -6.28 8.91
N SER A 241 12.93 -6.28 8.47
CA SER A 241 12.21 -7.48 8.03
C SER A 241 12.46 -7.83 6.55
N VAL A 242 13.10 -6.93 5.80
CA VAL A 242 13.54 -7.19 4.41
C VAL A 242 14.86 -7.95 4.47
N THR A 243 14.76 -9.27 4.33
CA THR A 243 15.88 -10.21 4.34
C THR A 243 16.14 -10.74 2.93
N GLU A 244 17.20 -11.51 2.71
CA GLU A 244 17.56 -12.06 1.39
C GLU A 244 16.73 -13.30 0.99
N SER A 245 15.77 -13.73 1.82
CA SER A 245 14.94 -14.93 1.56
C SER A 245 14.14 -14.86 0.25
N TRP A 246 13.83 -13.67 -0.24
CA TRP A 246 13.16 -13.47 -1.53
C TRP A 246 13.93 -14.02 -2.72
N ARG A 247 15.29 -14.16 -2.63
CA ARG A 247 16.14 -14.65 -3.74
C ARG A 247 15.77 -16.05 -4.18
N GLU A 248 15.24 -16.87 -3.29
CA GLU A 248 14.79 -18.22 -3.62
C GLU A 248 13.42 -18.23 -4.32
N HIS A 249 12.68 -17.11 -4.25
CA HIS A 249 11.28 -17.01 -4.67
C HIS A 249 11.04 -16.02 -5.82
N ALA A 250 12.04 -15.28 -6.27
CA ALA A 250 11.90 -14.29 -7.34
C ALA A 250 12.90 -14.53 -8.47
N ASP A 251 12.47 -14.33 -9.71
CA ASP A 251 13.33 -14.45 -10.90
C ASP A 251 14.13 -13.17 -11.17
N ASP A 252 13.46 -12.02 -11.04
CA ASP A 252 14.04 -10.70 -11.33
C ASP A 252 13.51 -9.71 -10.28
N MET A 253 14.18 -9.62 -9.15
CA MET A 253 13.85 -8.69 -8.09
C MET A 253 15.10 -8.02 -7.53
N ASP A 254 15.02 -6.68 -7.40
CA ASP A 254 15.99 -5.86 -6.70
C ASP A 254 15.40 -5.19 -5.48
N VAL A 255 16.26 -4.95 -4.48
CA VAL A 255 15.90 -4.20 -3.26
C VAL A 255 16.83 -3.01 -3.11
N GLU A 256 16.28 -1.80 -3.18
CA GLU A 256 17.00 -0.55 -2.96
C GLU A 256 16.62 0.07 -1.62
N ARG A 257 17.63 0.39 -0.79
CA ARG A 257 17.45 1.17 0.43
C ARG A 257 17.68 2.64 0.14
N VAL A 258 16.63 3.46 0.31
CA VAL A 258 16.66 4.90 0.01
C VAL A 258 17.25 5.68 1.20
N PRO A 259 18.43 6.30 1.05
CA PRO A 259 19.05 7.08 2.13
C PRO A 259 18.20 8.27 2.54
N GLY A 260 18.18 8.55 3.84
CA GLY A 260 17.48 9.71 4.38
C GLY A 260 15.96 9.67 4.28
N ALA A 261 15.38 8.49 4.06
CA ALA A 261 13.94 8.24 4.06
C ALA A 261 13.55 7.22 5.12
N SER A 262 12.29 7.27 5.54
CA SER A 262 11.64 6.33 6.45
C SER A 262 10.49 5.61 5.72
N HIS A 263 9.34 5.49 6.35
CA HIS A 263 8.24 4.65 5.86
C HIS A 263 7.45 5.28 4.69
N PHE A 264 7.22 6.58 4.73
CA PHE A 264 6.35 7.26 3.76
C PHE A 264 7.12 7.76 2.53
N LEU A 265 7.81 6.85 1.82
CA LEU A 265 8.69 7.16 0.69
C LEU A 265 8.10 8.13 -0.35
N PRO A 266 6.83 7.98 -0.83
CA PRO A 266 6.25 8.90 -1.81
C PRO A 266 6.05 10.31 -1.30
N GLU A 267 6.04 10.50 0.01
CA GLU A 267 5.91 11.79 0.68
C GLU A 267 7.26 12.38 1.08
N GLU A 268 8.18 11.53 1.51
CA GLU A 268 9.49 11.92 2.03
C GLU A 268 10.52 12.18 0.93
N LYS A 269 10.41 11.42 -0.17
CA LYS A 269 11.34 11.41 -1.30
C LYS A 269 10.61 11.20 -2.62
N PRO A 270 9.60 12.05 -2.95
CA PRO A 270 8.83 11.89 -4.19
C PRO A 270 9.71 11.91 -5.43
N GLU A 271 10.77 12.74 -5.43
CA GLU A 271 11.72 12.84 -6.54
C GLU A 271 12.47 11.51 -6.78
N VAL A 272 12.87 10.81 -5.72
CA VAL A 272 13.57 9.51 -5.84
C VAL A 272 12.61 8.43 -6.34
N VAL A 273 11.39 8.40 -5.78
CA VAL A 273 10.35 7.44 -6.22
C VAL A 273 10.00 7.67 -7.68
N LEU A 274 9.84 8.94 -8.11
CA LEU A 274 9.57 9.30 -9.49
C LEU A 274 10.70 8.85 -10.44
N ASP A 275 11.94 9.17 -10.12
CA ASP A 275 13.11 8.79 -10.94
C ASP A 275 13.20 7.27 -11.11
N ARG A 276 12.98 6.51 -10.03
CA ARG A 276 13.00 5.04 -10.09
C ARG A 276 11.81 4.48 -10.86
N ALA A 277 10.61 5.09 -10.71
CA ALA A 277 9.44 4.70 -11.49
C ALA A 277 9.67 4.93 -12.98
N LEU A 278 10.13 6.11 -13.38
CA LEU A 278 10.42 6.45 -14.78
C LEU A 278 11.54 5.62 -15.40
N ALA A 279 12.50 5.15 -14.62
CA ALA A 279 13.58 4.28 -15.09
C ALA A 279 13.15 2.80 -15.20
N PHE A 280 12.21 2.36 -14.39
CA PHE A 280 11.85 0.93 -14.28
C PHE A 280 10.55 0.56 -14.99
N LEU A 281 9.56 1.45 -15.02
CA LEU A 281 8.21 1.12 -15.53
C LEU A 281 8.03 1.19 -17.06
N PRO A 282 8.83 1.90 -17.85
CA PRO A 282 8.70 1.89 -19.32
C PRO A 282 8.82 0.51 -19.95
#